data_f8c35310e3c0ae99512489ca3898f747
#
_entry.id   f8c35310e3c0ae99512489ca3898f747
#
_cell.length_a   1.000
_cell.length_b   1.000
_cell.length_c   1.000
_cell.angle_alpha   90.00
_cell.angle_beta   90.00
_cell.angle_gamma   90.00
#
_symmetry.space_group_name_H-M   'P 1'
#
loop_
_entity.id
_entity.type
_entity.pdbx_description
1 polymer ?
#
loop_
_entity_poly.entity_id
_entity_poly.type
_entity_poly.pdbx_seq_one_letter_code
_entity_poly.pdbx_strand_id
1 'polypeptide(L)'
;MDEIIDYIKTWLLYGSADEAQNIGYTDDEREWPKYKVVIVPNGHLGKDIVLPDLDAPFAEQWTPDDEPEKVTYVIRTDLIYNTFFFISRAEEVINKKRDEHGRFPAAYSLLGKRNRLMMPLLDEYARLMLKLMGLPLPPSGFSHIYLTHDIDTIAHYRHLRGALGGIWRGEWRQVLRSWRDIHNDPAYTFPWLVEQDRRVPLAESIYFVKHSFGKGYDYPQYNHKGYDARQLRRFLEWNKVTIGWHSSYYGVGSIEQRSKRRDELSIHRSHYLNCSIENMRKLVELGVTDDFTMGFADKAGFRLQTTRAVLWIDPERMQLTELVLHPLTVMDCTLSNDNYMHLDQEEAFYLCQQLIDKTRMHNGDLCLLWHNSILTPNTYHRQLYTSLLDYIQVQR
;
A
#
# COMPACT_ATOMS: atom_id res chain seq x y z
N MET A 1 -6.20 21.15 -12.87
CA MET A 1 -7.51 20.57 -12.49
C MET A 1 -7.93 19.53 -13.52
N ASP A 2 -7.96 19.87 -14.78
CA ASP A 2 -8.39 18.98 -15.88
C ASP A 2 -7.56 17.69 -15.92
N GLU A 3 -6.24 17.80 -15.74
CA GLU A 3 -5.33 16.64 -15.68
C GLU A 3 -5.71 15.63 -14.58
N ILE A 4 -6.12 16.12 -13.40
CA ILE A 4 -6.58 15.28 -12.30
C ILE A 4 -7.90 14.58 -12.64
N ILE A 5 -8.84 15.32 -13.24
CA ILE A 5 -10.15 14.80 -13.66
C ILE A 5 -9.94 13.73 -14.73
N ASP A 6 -9.13 13.98 -15.73
CA ASP A 6 -8.84 13.05 -16.82
C ASP A 6 -8.08 11.81 -16.32
N TYR A 7 -7.15 11.97 -15.40
CA TYR A 7 -6.49 10.86 -14.74
C TYR A 7 -7.50 9.97 -14.00
N ILE A 8 -8.39 10.56 -13.19
CA ILE A 8 -9.37 9.79 -12.42
C ILE A 8 -10.38 9.09 -13.32
N LYS A 9 -10.89 9.76 -14.37
CA LYS A 9 -11.78 9.13 -15.36
C LYS A 9 -11.12 7.92 -16.02
N THR A 10 -9.88 8.08 -16.47
CA THR A 10 -9.09 7.02 -17.09
C THR A 10 -8.83 5.88 -16.11
N TRP A 11 -8.47 6.19 -14.87
CA TRP A 11 -8.25 5.21 -13.82
C TRP A 11 -9.52 4.40 -13.47
N LEU A 12 -10.69 5.07 -13.40
CA LEU A 12 -12.00 4.41 -13.19
C LEU A 12 -12.35 3.44 -14.33
N LEU A 13 -11.82 3.64 -15.54
CA LEU A 13 -11.98 2.76 -16.69
C LEU A 13 -10.78 1.82 -16.94
N TYR A 14 -10.00 1.50 -15.90
CA TYR A 14 -8.85 0.60 -16.00
C TYR A 14 -7.84 1.00 -17.10
N GLY A 15 -7.61 2.30 -17.27
CA GLY A 15 -6.63 2.83 -18.22
C GLY A 15 -7.19 3.12 -19.63
N SER A 16 -8.49 2.95 -19.88
CA SER A 16 -9.10 3.21 -21.19
C SER A 16 -9.31 4.72 -21.42
N ALA A 17 -8.24 5.42 -21.82
CA ALA A 17 -8.23 6.88 -22.01
C ALA A 17 -9.19 7.36 -23.09
N ASP A 18 -9.30 6.62 -24.21
CA ASP A 18 -10.22 6.97 -25.30
C ASP A 18 -11.67 6.94 -24.84
N GLU A 19 -12.05 5.93 -24.05
CA GLU A 19 -13.40 5.81 -23.51
C GLU A 19 -13.68 6.82 -22.40
N ALA A 20 -12.66 7.27 -21.67
CA ALA A 20 -12.80 8.27 -20.62
C ALA A 20 -13.30 9.64 -21.15
N GLN A 21 -13.11 9.93 -22.45
CA GLN A 21 -13.66 11.12 -23.11
C GLN A 21 -15.18 11.11 -23.19
N ASN A 22 -15.81 9.93 -23.14
CA ASN A 22 -17.25 9.76 -23.12
C ASN A 22 -17.87 9.94 -21.72
N ILE A 23 -17.08 10.34 -20.72
CA ILE A 23 -17.53 10.67 -19.36
C ILE A 23 -17.54 12.20 -19.21
N GLY A 24 -18.72 12.78 -18.99
CA GLY A 24 -18.89 14.19 -18.62
C GLY A 24 -18.66 14.40 -17.11
N TYR A 25 -18.05 15.54 -16.75
CA TYR A 25 -17.98 16.00 -15.37
C TYR A 25 -18.52 17.44 -15.33
N THR A 26 -19.86 17.54 -15.26
CA THR A 26 -20.58 18.81 -15.41
C THR A 26 -21.96 18.74 -14.75
N ASP A 27 -22.41 19.87 -14.20
CA ASP A 27 -23.77 20.08 -13.71
C ASP A 27 -24.67 20.80 -14.73
N ASP A 28 -24.14 21.19 -15.89
CA ASP A 28 -24.91 21.79 -16.99
C ASP A 28 -25.62 20.70 -17.80
N GLU A 29 -26.94 20.59 -17.63
CA GLU A 29 -27.77 19.58 -18.31
C GLU A 29 -27.73 19.72 -19.84
N ARG A 30 -27.45 20.92 -20.39
CA ARG A 30 -27.29 21.15 -21.84
C ARG A 30 -26.08 20.43 -22.43
N GLU A 31 -25.11 20.09 -21.59
CA GLU A 31 -23.93 19.33 -22.01
C GLU A 31 -24.09 17.83 -21.93
N TRP A 32 -25.03 17.33 -21.14
CA TRP A 32 -25.21 15.89 -20.89
C TRP A 32 -25.37 15.04 -22.16
N PRO A 33 -26.09 15.49 -23.21
CA PRO A 33 -26.25 14.70 -24.45
C PRO A 33 -24.92 14.39 -25.18
N LYS A 34 -23.82 15.08 -24.82
CA LYS A 34 -22.50 14.84 -25.41
C LYS A 34 -21.82 13.58 -24.86
N TYR A 35 -22.29 13.05 -23.73
CA TYR A 35 -21.62 12.01 -22.99
C TYR A 35 -22.50 10.77 -22.79
N LYS A 36 -21.87 9.61 -22.70
CA LYS A 36 -22.54 8.36 -22.35
C LYS A 36 -22.83 8.27 -20.85
N VAL A 37 -21.91 8.76 -20.01
CA VAL A 37 -22.06 8.86 -18.56
C VAL A 37 -21.69 10.27 -18.12
N VAL A 38 -22.48 10.84 -17.24
CA VAL A 38 -22.20 12.12 -16.59
C VAL A 38 -22.06 11.92 -15.09
N ILE A 39 -21.00 12.42 -14.52
CA ILE A 39 -20.82 12.56 -13.08
C ILE A 39 -21.04 14.02 -12.72
N VAL A 40 -22.01 14.28 -11.83
CA VAL A 40 -22.34 15.65 -11.42
C VAL A 40 -21.40 16.10 -10.33
N PRO A 41 -20.64 17.22 -10.54
CA PRO A 41 -19.72 17.75 -9.54
C PRO A 41 -20.44 18.21 -8.26
N ASN A 42 -19.87 17.91 -7.10
CA ASN A 42 -20.32 18.51 -5.83
C ASN A 42 -19.77 19.91 -5.59
N GLY A 43 -18.89 20.41 -6.46
CA GLY A 43 -18.32 21.73 -6.42
C GLY A 43 -17.14 21.92 -5.45
N HIS A 44 -16.63 20.86 -4.83
CA HIS A 44 -15.55 20.91 -3.83
C HIS A 44 -14.15 20.64 -4.41
N LEU A 45 -14.05 19.96 -5.56
CA LEU A 45 -12.76 19.66 -6.17
C LEU A 45 -11.99 20.97 -6.48
N GLY A 46 -10.79 21.10 -5.96
CA GLY A 46 -9.94 22.30 -6.10
C GLY A 46 -10.35 23.50 -5.24
N LYS A 47 -11.26 23.28 -4.30
CA LYS A 47 -11.69 24.26 -3.30
C LYS A 47 -11.45 23.70 -1.89
N ASP A 48 -12.48 23.72 -1.04
CA ASP A 48 -12.38 23.21 0.31
C ASP A 48 -12.41 21.67 0.32
N ILE A 49 -11.54 21.06 1.13
CA ILE A 49 -11.57 19.62 1.38
C ILE A 49 -12.68 19.33 2.40
N VAL A 50 -13.74 18.67 1.95
CA VAL A 50 -14.87 18.22 2.77
C VAL A 50 -14.96 16.70 2.75
N LEU A 51 -15.72 16.13 3.69
CA LEU A 51 -15.94 14.67 3.67
C LEU A 51 -16.73 14.25 2.42
N PRO A 52 -16.35 13.16 1.76
CA PRO A 52 -17.04 12.66 0.57
C PRO A 52 -18.42 12.09 0.93
N ASP A 53 -19.33 12.10 -0.02
CA ASP A 53 -20.56 11.34 0.05
C ASP A 53 -20.24 9.84 -0.19
N LEU A 54 -20.59 9.01 0.80
CA LEU A 54 -20.36 7.55 0.77
C LEU A 54 -21.63 6.75 0.53
N ASP A 55 -22.71 7.39 0.14
CA ASP A 55 -23.90 6.67 -0.28
C ASP A 55 -23.61 5.87 -1.56
N ALA A 56 -24.32 4.75 -1.71
CA ALA A 56 -24.15 3.92 -2.88
C ALA A 56 -24.49 4.71 -4.15
N PRO A 57 -23.57 4.88 -5.10
CA PRO A 57 -23.85 5.66 -6.28
C PRO A 57 -24.96 5.01 -7.09
N PHE A 58 -25.96 5.82 -7.44
CA PHE A 58 -27.06 5.42 -8.30
C PHE A 58 -26.95 6.18 -9.62
N ALA A 59 -27.09 5.46 -10.72
CA ALA A 59 -27.12 6.04 -12.05
C ALA A 59 -28.58 6.08 -12.53
N GLU A 60 -29.08 7.27 -12.81
CA GLU A 60 -30.36 7.48 -13.45
C GLU A 60 -30.18 7.59 -14.98
N GLN A 61 -31.18 7.12 -15.74
CA GLN A 61 -31.22 7.36 -17.17
C GLN A 61 -31.85 8.72 -17.42
N TRP A 62 -31.16 9.52 -18.21
CA TRP A 62 -31.63 10.80 -18.67
C TRP A 62 -31.68 10.85 -20.19
N THR A 63 -32.72 11.45 -20.77
CA THR A 63 -32.89 11.61 -22.21
C THR A 63 -33.32 13.04 -22.52
N PRO A 64 -32.73 13.69 -23.54
CA PRO A 64 -33.20 14.99 -23.97
C PRO A 64 -34.60 14.90 -24.59
N ASP A 65 -35.39 15.96 -24.40
CA ASP A 65 -36.77 16.01 -24.90
C ASP A 65 -36.84 15.92 -26.44
N ASP A 66 -35.81 16.44 -27.11
CA ASP A 66 -35.71 16.50 -28.58
C ASP A 66 -35.01 15.28 -29.21
N GLU A 67 -34.29 14.47 -28.44
CA GLU A 67 -33.60 13.26 -28.89
C GLU A 67 -33.88 12.08 -27.93
N PRO A 68 -35.12 11.55 -27.86
CA PRO A 68 -35.51 10.55 -26.84
C PRO A 68 -34.84 9.18 -27.00
N GLU A 69 -34.19 8.89 -28.11
CA GLU A 69 -33.38 7.67 -28.33
C GLU A 69 -31.97 7.77 -27.72
N LYS A 70 -31.54 8.99 -27.37
CA LYS A 70 -30.24 9.23 -26.81
C LYS A 70 -30.30 9.15 -25.30
N VAL A 71 -29.70 8.11 -24.73
CA VAL A 71 -29.69 7.85 -23.29
C VAL A 71 -28.32 8.20 -22.71
N THR A 72 -28.33 9.08 -21.72
CA THR A 72 -27.16 9.40 -20.88
C THR A 72 -27.38 8.86 -19.46
N TYR A 73 -26.41 8.22 -18.88
CA TYR A 73 -26.45 7.80 -17.47
C TYR A 73 -25.90 8.92 -16.60
N VAL A 74 -26.68 9.41 -15.64
CA VAL A 74 -26.31 10.51 -14.75
C VAL A 74 -26.09 9.98 -13.34
N ILE A 75 -24.92 10.25 -12.78
CA ILE A 75 -24.53 9.88 -11.40
C ILE A 75 -24.40 11.17 -10.59
N ARG A 76 -25.26 11.35 -9.58
CA ARG A 76 -25.25 12.54 -8.73
C ARG A 76 -24.23 12.46 -7.59
N THR A 77 -23.76 11.27 -7.23
CA THR A 77 -22.61 11.10 -6.33
C THR A 77 -21.33 11.49 -7.09
N ASP A 78 -20.57 12.44 -6.58
CA ASP A 78 -19.32 12.89 -7.22
C ASP A 78 -18.21 11.85 -7.06
N LEU A 79 -18.17 10.88 -8.00
CA LEU A 79 -17.15 9.82 -8.00
C LEU A 79 -15.73 10.36 -8.22
N ILE A 80 -15.59 11.50 -8.93
CA ILE A 80 -14.29 12.12 -9.18
C ILE A 80 -13.74 12.70 -7.88
N TYR A 81 -14.56 13.48 -7.15
CA TYR A 81 -14.16 14.03 -5.87
C TYR A 81 -13.91 12.93 -4.82
N ASN A 82 -14.77 11.93 -4.74
CA ASN A 82 -14.59 10.81 -3.81
C ASN A 82 -13.29 10.06 -4.09
N THR A 83 -12.99 9.80 -5.36
CA THR A 83 -11.72 9.15 -5.74
C THR A 83 -10.53 10.03 -5.36
N PHE A 84 -10.54 11.31 -5.74
CA PHE A 84 -9.53 12.27 -5.33
C PHE A 84 -9.31 12.26 -3.80
N PHE A 85 -10.37 12.31 -3.01
CA PHE A 85 -10.31 12.38 -1.55
C PHE A 85 -9.50 11.23 -0.94
N PHE A 86 -9.70 10.00 -1.41
CA PHE A 86 -9.02 8.84 -0.86
C PHE A 86 -7.59 8.67 -1.41
N ILE A 87 -7.38 8.77 -2.73
CA ILE A 87 -6.05 8.53 -3.31
C ILE A 87 -5.05 9.64 -3.01
N SER A 88 -5.52 10.87 -2.78
CA SER A 88 -4.68 11.99 -2.35
C SER A 88 -4.39 11.99 -0.86
N ARG A 89 -5.10 11.19 -0.06
CA ARG A 89 -5.10 11.23 1.41
C ARG A 89 -5.60 12.57 1.97
N ALA A 90 -6.54 13.23 1.27
CA ALA A 90 -7.12 14.51 1.65
C ALA A 90 -7.75 14.48 3.06
N GLU A 91 -8.24 13.32 3.51
CA GLU A 91 -8.73 13.13 4.88
C GLU A 91 -7.69 13.52 5.93
N GLU A 92 -6.41 13.24 5.69
CA GLU A 92 -5.33 13.52 6.63
C GLU A 92 -4.95 15.01 6.68
N VAL A 93 -5.40 15.80 5.70
CA VAL A 93 -5.28 17.26 5.70
C VAL A 93 -6.30 17.88 6.63
N ILE A 94 -7.54 17.43 6.61
CA ILE A 94 -8.62 17.98 7.45
C ILE A 94 -8.68 17.34 8.85
N ASN A 95 -8.32 16.06 8.98
CA ASN A 95 -8.26 15.34 10.23
C ASN A 95 -6.82 15.24 10.74
N LYS A 96 -6.46 16.09 11.71
CA LYS A 96 -5.10 16.16 12.27
C LYS A 96 -4.82 15.17 13.39
N LYS A 97 -5.74 14.24 13.70
CA LYS A 97 -5.51 13.21 14.72
C LYS A 97 -4.37 12.28 14.29
N ARG A 98 -3.49 11.98 15.23
CA ARG A 98 -2.35 11.09 15.04
C ARG A 98 -2.19 10.20 16.26
N ASP A 99 -1.59 9.03 16.06
CA ASP A 99 -1.15 8.16 17.15
C ASP A 99 0.17 8.66 17.79
N GLU A 100 0.70 7.91 18.74
CA GLU A 100 1.97 8.20 19.44
C GLU A 100 3.19 8.23 18.50
N HIS A 101 3.06 7.64 17.31
CA HIS A 101 4.08 7.61 16.27
C HIS A 101 3.87 8.67 15.18
N GLY A 102 2.88 9.53 15.32
CA GLY A 102 2.55 10.57 14.33
C GLY A 102 1.85 10.03 13.08
N ARG A 103 1.38 8.76 13.09
CA ARG A 103 0.63 8.14 11.99
C ARG A 103 -0.84 8.47 12.08
N PHE A 104 -1.54 8.39 10.97
CA PHE A 104 -3.01 8.49 10.93
C PHE A 104 -3.62 7.10 11.13
N PRO A 105 -4.24 6.79 12.29
CA PRO A 105 -4.80 5.48 12.57
C PRO A 105 -6.10 5.21 11.83
N ALA A 106 -6.36 3.94 11.52
CA ALA A 106 -7.62 3.48 10.94
C ALA A 106 -8.83 3.88 11.80
N ALA A 107 -8.71 3.82 13.13
CA ALA A 107 -9.76 4.20 14.07
C ALA A 107 -10.25 5.67 13.92
N TYR A 108 -9.43 6.54 13.35
CA TYR A 108 -9.80 7.94 13.11
C TYR A 108 -10.23 8.21 11.66
N SER A 109 -10.00 7.26 10.75
CA SER A 109 -10.43 7.40 9.37
C SER A 109 -11.95 7.30 9.23
N LEU A 110 -12.49 7.95 8.21
CA LEU A 110 -13.90 7.94 7.88
C LEU A 110 -14.46 6.52 7.73
N LEU A 111 -13.73 5.67 7.01
CA LEU A 111 -14.16 4.31 6.74
C LEU A 111 -13.81 3.33 7.86
N GLY A 112 -12.76 3.59 8.62
CA GLY A 112 -12.45 2.84 9.84
C GLY A 112 -13.56 2.98 10.88
N LYS A 113 -14.07 4.19 11.10
CA LYS A 113 -15.22 4.45 11.98
C LYS A 113 -16.52 3.78 11.52
N ARG A 114 -16.68 3.57 10.21
CA ARG A 114 -17.84 2.90 9.61
C ARG A 114 -17.64 1.39 9.43
N ASN A 115 -16.51 0.84 9.86
CA ASN A 115 -16.13 -0.56 9.69
C ASN A 115 -16.15 -1.03 8.21
N ARG A 116 -15.69 -0.16 7.29
CA ARG A 116 -15.72 -0.38 5.84
C ARG A 116 -14.32 -0.53 5.20
N LEU A 117 -13.27 -0.74 5.97
CA LEU A 117 -11.91 -0.88 5.45
C LEU A 117 -11.69 -2.12 4.58
N MET A 118 -12.55 -3.14 4.73
CA MET A 118 -12.50 -4.38 3.96
C MET A 118 -13.12 -4.25 2.56
N MET A 119 -13.72 -3.09 2.23
CA MET A 119 -14.36 -2.86 0.95
C MET A 119 -13.52 -1.87 0.12
N PRO A 120 -13.01 -2.23 -1.05
CA PRO A 120 -12.32 -1.32 -1.94
C PRO A 120 -13.33 -0.47 -2.72
N LEU A 121 -13.84 0.58 -2.10
CA LEU A 121 -14.95 1.41 -2.59
C LEU A 121 -14.70 1.97 -3.99
N LEU A 122 -13.48 2.41 -4.27
CA LEU A 122 -13.14 3.02 -5.56
C LEU A 122 -13.10 1.97 -6.69
N ASP A 123 -12.78 0.72 -6.37
CA ASP A 123 -12.85 -0.36 -7.34
C ASP A 123 -14.31 -0.75 -7.65
N GLU A 124 -15.22 -0.62 -6.67
CA GLU A 124 -16.66 -0.77 -6.94
C GLU A 124 -17.19 0.38 -7.83
N TYR A 125 -16.70 1.62 -7.65
CA TYR A 125 -16.97 2.72 -8.57
C TYR A 125 -16.50 2.40 -9.99
N ALA A 126 -15.29 1.89 -10.14
CA ALA A 126 -14.74 1.49 -11.43
C ALA A 126 -15.59 0.41 -12.11
N ARG A 127 -16.04 -0.60 -11.36
CA ARG A 127 -16.94 -1.64 -11.89
C ARG A 127 -18.29 -1.08 -12.34
N LEU A 128 -18.85 -0.12 -11.59
CA LEU A 128 -20.07 0.60 -12.00
C LEU A 128 -19.83 1.36 -13.31
N MET A 129 -18.74 2.11 -13.39
CA MET A 129 -18.41 2.89 -14.59
C MET A 129 -18.23 2.00 -15.81
N LEU A 130 -17.49 0.88 -15.70
CA LEU A 130 -17.37 -0.07 -16.81
C LEU A 130 -18.73 -0.60 -17.29
N LYS A 131 -19.63 -0.96 -16.36
CA LYS A 131 -20.97 -1.42 -16.71
C LYS A 131 -21.78 -0.37 -17.46
N LEU A 132 -21.80 0.88 -16.97
CA LEU A 132 -22.52 1.98 -17.61
C LEU A 132 -21.93 2.33 -18.98
N MET A 133 -20.61 2.22 -19.11
CA MET A 133 -19.90 2.40 -20.37
C MET A 133 -20.06 1.21 -21.33
N GLY A 134 -20.68 0.10 -20.90
CA GLY A 134 -20.77 -1.12 -21.70
C GLY A 134 -19.44 -1.78 -21.99
N LEU A 135 -18.44 -1.56 -21.12
CA LEU A 135 -17.11 -2.14 -21.24
C LEU A 135 -17.02 -3.44 -20.45
N PRO A 136 -16.15 -4.38 -20.88
CA PRO A 136 -15.96 -5.63 -20.17
C PRO A 136 -15.35 -5.37 -18.78
N LEU A 137 -15.80 -6.13 -17.78
CA LEU A 137 -15.15 -6.15 -16.47
C LEU A 137 -13.78 -6.83 -16.60
N PRO A 138 -12.77 -6.40 -15.83
CA PRO A 138 -11.48 -7.08 -15.80
C PRO A 138 -11.67 -8.53 -15.34
N PRO A 139 -10.85 -9.47 -15.84
CA PRO A 139 -10.89 -10.85 -15.38
C PRO A 139 -10.58 -10.91 -13.89
N SER A 140 -11.17 -11.89 -13.18
CA SER A 140 -10.75 -12.16 -11.80
C SER A 140 -9.31 -12.66 -11.79
N GLY A 141 -8.45 -12.03 -10.98
CA GLY A 141 -7.03 -12.34 -10.90
C GLY A 141 -6.28 -11.25 -10.13
N PHE A 142 -4.96 -11.31 -10.16
CA PHE A 142 -4.11 -10.25 -9.64
C PHE A 142 -3.43 -9.55 -10.82
N SER A 143 -3.43 -8.22 -10.82
CA SER A 143 -2.59 -7.44 -11.73
C SER A 143 -1.12 -7.65 -11.37
N HIS A 144 -0.80 -7.50 -10.09
CA HIS A 144 0.53 -7.78 -9.54
C HIS A 144 0.42 -8.48 -8.19
N ILE A 145 1.45 -9.25 -7.83
CA ILE A 145 1.62 -9.83 -6.49
C ILE A 145 2.97 -9.36 -5.97
N TYR A 146 2.96 -8.59 -4.89
CA TYR A 146 4.15 -8.09 -4.20
C TYR A 146 4.31 -8.80 -2.86
N LEU A 147 5.36 -9.60 -2.73
CA LEU A 147 5.79 -10.19 -1.47
C LEU A 147 6.90 -9.32 -0.90
N THR A 148 6.60 -8.55 0.14
CA THR A 148 7.48 -7.49 0.59
C THR A 148 8.00 -7.73 2.00
N HIS A 149 9.25 -7.35 2.26
CA HIS A 149 9.92 -7.61 3.52
C HIS A 149 10.68 -6.38 4.01
N ASP A 150 10.31 -5.88 5.19
CA ASP A 150 11.03 -4.79 5.85
C ASP A 150 12.18 -5.38 6.67
N ILE A 151 13.41 -4.96 6.35
CA ILE A 151 14.61 -5.41 7.04
C ILE A 151 14.95 -4.41 8.14
N ASP A 152 14.30 -4.54 9.28
CA ASP A 152 14.57 -3.73 10.46
C ASP A 152 15.82 -4.19 11.18
N THR A 153 16.05 -5.50 11.20
CA THR A 153 17.24 -6.12 11.74
C THR A 153 17.70 -7.28 10.89
N ILE A 154 19.02 -7.44 10.74
CA ILE A 154 19.59 -8.59 10.01
C ILE A 154 19.75 -9.78 10.93
N ALA A 155 20.12 -9.53 12.20
CA ALA A 155 20.42 -10.56 13.18
C ALA A 155 20.16 -10.07 14.60
N HIS A 156 19.65 -10.91 15.49
CA HIS A 156 19.34 -10.55 16.87
C HIS A 156 20.59 -10.41 17.74
N TYR A 157 21.60 -11.26 17.55
CA TYR A 157 22.72 -11.36 18.47
C TYR A 157 24.03 -10.73 17.94
N ARG A 158 24.07 -10.27 16.69
CA ARG A 158 25.31 -9.77 16.07
C ARG A 158 25.57 -8.28 16.28
N HIS A 159 24.97 -7.73 17.32
CA HIS A 159 25.28 -6.39 17.86
C HIS A 159 25.40 -6.45 19.38
N LEU A 160 26.19 -5.54 19.95
CA LEU A 160 26.60 -5.61 21.36
C LEU A 160 25.43 -5.76 22.33
N ARG A 161 24.36 -4.96 22.15
CA ARG A 161 23.19 -4.99 23.02
C ARG A 161 22.40 -6.30 22.88
N GLY A 162 22.26 -6.81 21.66
CA GLY A 162 21.59 -8.10 21.40
C GLY A 162 22.36 -9.25 22.00
N ALA A 163 23.69 -9.28 21.85
CA ALA A 163 24.56 -10.29 22.45
C ALA A 163 24.48 -10.26 23.99
N LEU A 164 24.62 -9.09 24.62
CA LEU A 164 24.52 -8.96 26.07
C LEU A 164 23.13 -9.34 26.59
N GLY A 165 22.07 -8.92 25.91
CA GLY A 165 20.70 -9.32 26.24
C GLY A 165 20.47 -10.81 26.13
N GLY A 166 20.99 -11.47 25.08
CA GLY A 166 20.94 -12.92 24.92
C GLY A 166 21.69 -13.66 26.02
N ILE A 167 22.89 -13.20 26.39
CA ILE A 167 23.66 -13.76 27.50
C ILE A 167 22.89 -13.63 28.82
N TRP A 168 22.33 -12.47 29.09
CA TRP A 168 21.54 -12.23 30.31
C TRP A 168 20.29 -13.14 30.41
N ARG A 169 19.65 -13.46 29.26
CA ARG A 169 18.54 -14.41 29.20
C ARG A 169 18.97 -15.89 29.24
N GLY A 170 20.28 -16.16 29.38
CA GLY A 170 20.82 -17.54 29.39
C GLY A 170 21.01 -18.15 27.99
N GLU A 171 20.85 -17.36 26.92
CA GLU A 171 20.92 -17.80 25.51
C GLU A 171 22.38 -17.77 24.96
N TRP A 172 23.38 -17.79 25.82
CA TRP A 172 24.79 -17.61 25.45
C TRP A 172 25.28 -18.57 24.35
N ARG A 173 24.75 -19.80 24.31
CA ARG A 173 25.08 -20.76 23.24
C ARG A 173 24.58 -20.29 21.88
N GLN A 174 23.37 -19.70 21.83
CA GLN A 174 22.80 -19.16 20.60
C GLN A 174 23.56 -17.91 20.15
N VAL A 175 23.94 -17.05 21.09
CA VAL A 175 24.81 -15.90 20.82
C VAL A 175 26.12 -16.36 20.17
N LEU A 176 26.82 -17.34 20.76
CA LEU A 176 28.08 -17.85 20.21
C LEU A 176 27.89 -18.48 18.82
N ARG A 177 26.81 -19.23 18.59
CA ARG A 177 26.50 -19.81 17.27
C ARG A 177 26.27 -18.71 16.24
N SER A 178 25.47 -17.70 16.55
CA SER A 178 25.19 -16.55 15.68
C SER A 178 26.50 -15.78 15.33
N TRP A 179 27.39 -15.55 16.32
CA TRP A 179 28.66 -14.87 16.07
C TRP A 179 29.62 -15.70 15.21
N ARG A 180 29.57 -17.02 15.32
CA ARG A 180 30.39 -17.92 14.46
C ARG A 180 29.86 -17.94 13.03
N ASP A 181 28.54 -18.01 12.84
CA ASP A 181 27.91 -18.04 11.55
C ASP A 181 26.51 -17.38 11.65
N ILE A 182 26.29 -16.35 10.83
CA ILE A 182 25.05 -15.57 10.80
C ILE A 182 23.83 -16.41 10.49
N HIS A 183 23.96 -17.50 9.73
CA HIS A 183 22.88 -18.42 9.39
C HIS A 183 22.28 -19.13 10.63
N ASN A 184 22.99 -19.13 11.75
CA ASN A 184 22.48 -19.62 13.03
C ASN A 184 21.72 -18.55 13.84
N ASP A 185 21.66 -17.30 13.35
CA ASP A 185 20.89 -16.26 14.04
C ASP A 185 19.40 -16.43 13.73
N PRO A 186 18.51 -16.43 14.74
CA PRO A 186 17.07 -16.67 14.52
C PRO A 186 16.39 -15.62 13.64
N ALA A 187 16.92 -14.39 13.57
CA ALA A 187 16.40 -13.35 12.67
C ALA A 187 16.92 -13.46 11.24
N TYR A 188 17.97 -14.27 10.98
CA TYR A 188 18.52 -14.44 9.64
C TYR A 188 17.71 -15.45 8.83
N THR A 189 16.47 -15.11 8.50
CA THR A 189 15.53 -15.99 7.82
C THR A 189 15.50 -15.80 6.29
N PHE A 190 16.38 -14.97 5.74
CA PHE A 190 16.39 -14.60 4.32
C PHE A 190 16.48 -15.77 3.33
N PRO A 191 17.30 -16.82 3.55
CA PRO A 191 17.33 -17.96 2.64
C PRO A 191 15.96 -18.66 2.56
N TRP A 192 15.31 -18.83 3.70
CA TRP A 192 13.98 -19.41 3.76
C TRP A 192 12.92 -18.51 3.10
N LEU A 193 12.96 -17.20 3.35
CA LEU A 193 12.03 -16.24 2.73
C LEU A 193 12.12 -16.28 1.20
N VAL A 194 13.32 -16.17 0.64
CA VAL A 194 13.51 -16.22 -0.82
C VAL A 194 13.02 -17.55 -1.41
N GLU A 195 13.20 -18.66 -0.69
CA GLU A 195 12.67 -19.96 -1.10
C GLU A 195 11.13 -19.98 -1.09
N GLN A 196 10.50 -19.43 -0.05
CA GLN A 196 9.03 -19.37 0.04
C GLN A 196 8.44 -18.45 -1.04
N ASP A 197 8.98 -17.26 -1.22
CA ASP A 197 8.50 -16.29 -2.21
C ASP A 197 8.48 -16.90 -3.62
N ARG A 198 9.51 -17.66 -3.97
CA ARG A 198 9.61 -18.36 -5.26
C ARG A 198 8.52 -19.40 -5.52
N ARG A 199 7.79 -19.79 -4.48
CA ARG A 199 6.61 -20.67 -4.63
C ARG A 199 5.47 -19.98 -5.35
N VAL A 200 5.47 -18.64 -5.41
CA VAL A 200 4.49 -17.83 -6.16
C VAL A 200 5.18 -17.23 -7.40
N PRO A 201 5.25 -17.95 -8.54
CA PRO A 201 6.12 -17.61 -9.66
C PRO A 201 5.85 -16.26 -10.34
N LEU A 202 4.64 -15.68 -10.14
CA LEU A 202 4.28 -14.37 -10.68
C LEU A 202 4.45 -13.25 -9.66
N ALA A 203 4.92 -13.57 -8.45
CA ALA A 203 5.15 -12.55 -7.44
C ALA A 203 6.50 -11.87 -7.64
N GLU A 204 6.53 -10.58 -7.42
CA GLU A 204 7.73 -9.79 -7.23
C GLU A 204 8.07 -9.73 -5.73
N SER A 205 9.29 -10.16 -5.39
CA SER A 205 9.79 -10.06 -4.00
C SER A 205 10.59 -8.79 -3.86
N ILE A 206 10.21 -7.93 -2.89
CA ILE A 206 10.86 -6.65 -2.61
C ILE A 206 11.35 -6.63 -1.17
N TYR A 207 12.64 -6.41 -0.99
CA TYR A 207 13.28 -6.31 0.32
C TYR A 207 13.67 -4.85 0.61
N PHE A 208 13.00 -4.23 1.57
CA PHE A 208 13.24 -2.84 1.96
C PHE A 208 14.37 -2.75 2.96
N VAL A 209 15.49 -2.16 2.55
CA VAL A 209 16.75 -2.09 3.29
C VAL A 209 16.96 -0.68 3.83
N LYS A 210 17.35 -0.55 5.11
CA LYS A 210 17.68 0.74 5.71
C LYS A 210 19.01 1.26 5.18
N HIS A 211 19.05 2.55 4.90
CA HIS A 211 20.23 3.26 4.39
C HIS A 211 20.82 4.26 5.38
N SER A 212 20.19 4.44 6.55
CA SER A 212 20.60 5.40 7.57
C SER A 212 21.00 4.73 8.88
N PHE A 213 21.82 5.42 9.66
CA PHE A 213 22.01 5.13 11.08
C PHE A 213 20.87 5.79 11.85
N GLY A 214 19.91 5.04 12.33
CA GLY A 214 18.86 5.58 13.13
C GLY A 214 19.18 5.60 14.62
N LYS A 215 18.35 6.28 15.38
CA LYS A 215 18.32 6.33 16.85
C LYS A 215 16.91 5.95 17.29
N GLY A 216 16.71 5.64 18.55
CA GLY A 216 15.37 5.43 19.11
C GLY A 216 14.59 4.32 18.40
N TYR A 217 13.52 4.67 17.70
CA TYR A 217 12.62 3.72 17.03
C TYR A 217 13.21 3.02 15.81
N ASP A 218 14.33 3.49 15.25
CA ASP A 218 15.05 2.76 14.21
C ASP A 218 15.98 1.66 14.79
N TYR A 219 15.96 1.44 16.08
CA TYR A 219 16.74 0.39 16.73
C TYR A 219 15.96 -0.93 16.84
N PRO A 220 16.54 -2.12 16.74
CA PRO A 220 17.95 -2.42 16.55
C PRO A 220 18.40 -2.15 15.12
N GLN A 221 19.57 -1.50 15.00
CA GLN A 221 20.10 -1.12 13.71
C GLN A 221 21.22 -2.04 13.28
N TYR A 222 21.28 -2.24 12.00
CA TYR A 222 22.51 -2.72 11.38
C TYR A 222 23.22 -1.57 10.67
N ASN A 223 24.53 -1.63 10.66
CA ASN A 223 25.31 -0.74 9.84
C ASN A 223 25.13 -1.16 8.36
N HIS A 224 24.42 -0.37 7.57
CA HIS A 224 24.21 -0.66 6.15
C HIS A 224 25.52 -0.78 5.36
N LYS A 225 26.62 -0.22 5.85
CA LYS A 225 28.00 -0.38 5.33
C LYS A 225 28.77 -1.49 6.03
N GLY A 226 28.19 -2.16 7.02
CA GLY A 226 28.81 -3.25 7.77
C GLY A 226 28.98 -4.53 6.94
N TYR A 227 29.74 -5.47 7.48
CA TYR A 227 30.00 -6.75 6.81
C TYR A 227 28.70 -7.51 6.54
N ASP A 228 27.86 -7.71 7.57
CA ASP A 228 26.62 -8.49 7.47
C ASP A 228 25.63 -7.88 6.45
N ALA A 229 25.48 -6.55 6.43
CA ALA A 229 24.64 -5.85 5.47
C ALA A 229 25.14 -6.02 4.03
N ARG A 230 26.46 -5.97 3.81
CA ARG A 230 27.04 -6.20 2.48
C ARG A 230 26.88 -7.66 2.02
N GLN A 231 26.99 -8.63 2.94
CA GLN A 231 26.74 -10.04 2.61
C GLN A 231 25.27 -10.28 2.27
N LEU A 232 24.35 -9.73 3.07
CA LEU A 232 22.92 -9.82 2.78
C LEU A 232 22.60 -9.20 1.41
N ARG A 233 23.10 -7.99 1.13
CA ARG A 233 22.88 -7.35 -0.18
C ARG A 233 23.33 -8.24 -1.34
N ARG A 234 24.54 -8.79 -1.26
CA ARG A 234 25.06 -9.74 -2.28
C ARG A 234 24.18 -10.98 -2.42
N PHE A 235 23.66 -11.48 -1.31
CA PHE A 235 22.73 -12.62 -1.31
C PHE A 235 21.44 -12.26 -2.02
N LEU A 236 20.84 -11.09 -1.74
CA LEU A 236 19.61 -10.61 -2.38
C LEU A 236 19.84 -10.38 -3.88
N GLU A 237 20.92 -9.70 -4.27
CA GLU A 237 21.31 -9.47 -5.65
C GLU A 237 21.52 -10.78 -6.41
N TRP A 238 22.23 -11.77 -5.81
CA TRP A 238 22.43 -13.10 -6.38
C TRP A 238 21.09 -13.82 -6.63
N ASN A 239 20.14 -13.65 -5.74
CA ASN A 239 18.82 -14.24 -5.85
C ASN A 239 17.87 -13.46 -6.78
N LYS A 240 18.32 -12.33 -7.35
CA LYS A 240 17.57 -11.48 -8.29
C LYS A 240 16.26 -10.96 -7.71
N VAL A 241 16.24 -10.66 -6.42
CA VAL A 241 15.10 -10.00 -5.77
C VAL A 241 15.27 -8.48 -5.83
N THR A 242 14.16 -7.76 -5.88
CA THR A 242 14.17 -6.30 -5.89
C THR A 242 14.56 -5.75 -4.51
N ILE A 243 15.45 -4.76 -4.48
CA ILE A 243 15.87 -4.08 -3.26
C ILE A 243 15.27 -2.68 -3.26
N GLY A 244 14.41 -2.42 -2.28
CA GLY A 244 13.81 -1.11 -2.03
C GLY A 244 14.49 -0.36 -0.88
N TRP A 245 14.19 0.93 -0.79
CA TRP A 245 14.65 1.79 0.27
C TRP A 245 13.66 1.84 1.44
N HIS A 246 14.14 1.50 2.64
CA HIS A 246 13.41 1.67 3.90
C HIS A 246 13.87 2.94 4.59
N SER A 247 13.05 4.00 4.54
CA SER A 247 13.40 5.27 5.18
C SER A 247 13.35 5.18 6.71
N SER A 248 14.01 6.14 7.38
CA SER A 248 14.01 6.24 8.83
C SER A 248 12.62 6.52 9.40
N TYR A 249 12.34 6.07 10.63
CA TYR A 249 11.18 6.47 11.41
C TYR A 249 10.99 7.99 11.48
N TYR A 250 12.08 8.74 11.52
CA TYR A 250 12.07 10.21 11.60
C TYR A 250 11.83 10.89 10.23
N GLY A 251 11.48 10.11 9.23
CA GLY A 251 11.10 10.57 7.91
C GLY A 251 12.26 10.63 6.92
N VAL A 252 11.95 11.20 5.76
CA VAL A 252 12.89 11.36 4.65
C VAL A 252 13.85 12.49 4.96
N GLY A 253 15.04 12.15 5.43
CA GLY A 253 16.03 13.12 5.95
C GLY A 253 17.13 13.48 4.95
N SER A 254 17.91 14.53 5.29
CA SER A 254 19.02 15.05 4.47
C SER A 254 20.19 14.06 4.28
N ILE A 255 20.28 13.00 5.08
CA ILE A 255 21.32 11.97 4.97
C ILE A 255 21.04 11.07 3.78
N GLU A 256 19.79 10.81 3.50
CA GLU A 256 19.31 9.95 2.42
C GLU A 256 19.45 10.64 1.06
N GLN A 257 19.32 11.97 1.02
CA GLN A 257 19.56 12.80 -0.18
C GLN A 257 21.02 12.71 -0.71
N ARG A 258 21.96 12.25 0.12
CA ARG A 258 23.38 12.09 -0.28
C ARG A 258 23.72 10.71 -0.83
N SER A 259 22.74 9.80 -0.92
CA SER A 259 22.96 8.51 -1.56
C SER A 259 23.31 8.73 -3.04
N LYS A 260 24.46 8.19 -3.47
CA LYS A 260 24.92 8.27 -4.87
C LYS A 260 24.19 7.30 -5.80
N ARG A 261 23.35 6.42 -5.26
CA ARG A 261 22.63 5.39 -6.00
C ARG A 261 21.16 5.75 -6.08
N ARG A 262 20.80 6.62 -7.04
CA ARG A 262 19.41 7.04 -7.26
C ARG A 262 18.49 5.87 -7.57
N ASP A 263 18.97 4.86 -8.29
CA ASP A 263 18.18 3.69 -8.67
C ASP A 263 17.70 2.85 -7.45
N GLU A 264 18.44 2.88 -6.33
CA GLU A 264 18.05 2.20 -5.10
C GLU A 264 17.02 2.98 -4.27
N LEU A 265 16.79 4.25 -4.60
CA LEU A 265 15.80 5.09 -3.93
C LEU A 265 14.45 5.12 -4.66
N SER A 266 14.35 4.56 -5.86
CA SER A 266 13.15 4.62 -6.69
C SER A 266 11.96 3.89 -6.06
N ILE A 267 12.20 2.79 -5.34
CA ILE A 267 11.17 1.99 -4.65
C ILE A 267 11.31 2.21 -3.15
N HIS A 268 10.26 2.67 -2.51
CA HIS A 268 10.30 3.16 -1.13
C HIS A 268 9.24 2.54 -0.23
N ARG A 269 9.57 2.41 1.05
CA ARG A 269 8.63 2.21 2.17
C ARG A 269 9.12 2.92 3.43
N SER A 270 8.23 3.66 4.08
CA SER A 270 8.51 4.32 5.36
C SER A 270 8.50 3.34 6.52
N HIS A 271 9.51 3.42 7.40
CA HIS A 271 9.53 2.68 8.66
C HIS A 271 8.31 3.01 9.52
N TYR A 272 7.73 2.02 10.19
CA TYR A 272 6.46 2.12 10.95
C TYR A 272 5.25 2.51 10.10
N LEU A 273 5.32 2.46 8.77
CA LEU A 273 4.33 3.04 7.85
C LEU A 273 4.08 4.53 8.12
N ASN A 274 5.08 5.24 8.66
CA ASN A 274 4.99 6.63 9.05
C ASN A 274 5.37 7.57 7.89
N CYS A 275 4.38 7.95 7.10
CA CYS A 275 4.56 8.85 5.97
C CYS A 275 3.50 9.97 6.00
N SER A 276 3.93 11.19 6.32
CA SER A 276 3.09 12.38 6.25
C SER A 276 2.97 12.90 4.80
N ILE A 277 2.01 13.80 4.54
CA ILE A 277 1.90 14.51 3.25
C ILE A 277 3.20 15.23 2.90
N GLU A 278 3.85 15.85 3.89
CA GLU A 278 5.15 16.50 3.69
C GLU A 278 6.26 15.52 3.30
N ASN A 279 6.28 14.32 3.90
CA ASN A 279 7.22 13.28 3.49
C ASN A 279 6.95 12.80 2.07
N MET A 280 5.70 12.70 1.64
CA MET A 280 5.36 12.34 0.25
C MET A 280 5.88 13.37 -0.75
N ARG A 281 5.76 14.68 -0.45
CA ARG A 281 6.37 15.74 -1.26
C ARG A 281 7.88 15.55 -1.40
N LYS A 282 8.55 15.22 -0.30
CA LYS A 282 10.00 14.93 -0.33
C LYS A 282 10.34 13.70 -1.16
N LEU A 283 9.51 12.64 -1.14
CA LEU A 283 9.70 11.47 -1.99
C LEU A 283 9.63 11.85 -3.47
N VAL A 284 8.65 12.66 -3.85
CA VAL A 284 8.54 13.20 -5.23
C VAL A 284 9.79 14.02 -5.60
N GLU A 285 10.23 14.94 -4.73
CA GLU A 285 11.44 15.75 -4.93
C GLU A 285 12.72 14.92 -5.08
N LEU A 286 12.79 13.76 -4.42
CA LEU A 286 13.91 12.82 -4.52
C LEU A 286 13.85 11.93 -5.78
N GLY A 287 12.75 11.96 -6.52
CA GLY A 287 12.54 11.14 -7.70
C GLY A 287 12.19 9.68 -7.35
N VAL A 288 11.55 9.44 -6.20
CA VAL A 288 10.93 8.15 -5.88
C VAL A 288 9.75 7.93 -6.83
N THR A 289 9.71 6.78 -7.46
CA THR A 289 8.67 6.41 -8.42
C THR A 289 7.56 5.58 -7.78
N ASP A 290 7.89 4.74 -6.79
CA ASP A 290 7.01 3.74 -6.20
C ASP A 290 7.06 3.77 -4.68
N ASP A 291 5.91 3.97 -4.02
CA ASP A 291 5.79 3.93 -2.57
C ASP A 291 4.86 2.80 -2.11
N PHE A 292 5.36 1.95 -1.22
CA PHE A 292 4.67 0.79 -0.67
C PHE A 292 4.20 1.02 0.78
N THR A 293 4.07 2.27 1.22
CA THR A 293 3.72 2.61 2.61
C THR A 293 2.20 2.58 2.89
N MET A 294 1.35 2.51 1.86
CA MET A 294 -0.07 2.82 1.95
C MET A 294 -0.91 1.75 2.63
N GLY A 295 -0.62 1.47 3.91
CA GLY A 295 -1.43 0.69 4.85
C GLY A 295 -1.68 1.44 6.15
N PHE A 296 -2.64 0.97 6.96
CA PHE A 296 -2.75 1.35 8.35
C PHE A 296 -1.90 0.40 9.20
N ALA A 297 -1.25 0.92 10.24
CA ALA A 297 -0.48 0.07 11.14
C ALA A 297 -1.38 -0.68 12.15
N ASP A 298 -2.48 -0.06 12.54
CA ASP A 298 -3.40 -0.55 13.57
C ASP A 298 -4.52 -1.47 13.04
N LYS A 299 -4.75 -1.51 11.71
CA LYS A 299 -5.81 -2.34 11.13
C LYS A 299 -5.52 -2.72 9.67
N ALA A 300 -5.70 -3.99 9.33
CA ALA A 300 -5.63 -4.45 7.95
C ALA A 300 -6.84 -3.97 7.13
N GLY A 301 -6.65 -3.76 5.84
CA GLY A 301 -7.68 -3.27 4.92
C GLY A 301 -7.16 -2.21 3.95
N PHE A 302 -8.03 -1.73 3.08
CA PHE A 302 -7.68 -0.84 1.98
C PHE A 302 -7.66 0.64 2.40
N ARG A 303 -6.48 1.15 2.80
CA ARG A 303 -6.33 2.55 3.25
C ARG A 303 -6.71 3.57 2.18
N LEU A 304 -6.35 3.32 0.93
CA LEU A 304 -6.69 4.18 -0.21
C LEU A 304 -8.04 3.84 -0.84
N GLN A 305 -8.81 2.91 -0.25
CA GLN A 305 -10.09 2.43 -0.75
C GLN A 305 -10.04 1.79 -2.14
N THR A 306 -8.87 1.34 -2.53
CA THR A 306 -8.63 0.60 -3.77
C THR A 306 -7.62 -0.51 -3.53
N THR A 307 -7.71 -1.56 -4.36
CA THR A 307 -6.72 -2.63 -4.47
C THR A 307 -5.65 -2.33 -5.53
N ARG A 308 -5.87 -1.29 -6.36
CA ARG A 308 -5.03 -0.95 -7.50
C ARG A 308 -4.08 0.19 -7.19
N ALA A 309 -2.90 0.16 -7.80
CA ALA A 309 -1.96 1.27 -7.74
C ALA A 309 -2.57 2.57 -8.28
N VAL A 310 -2.16 3.70 -7.70
CA VAL A 310 -2.63 5.03 -8.06
C VAL A 310 -1.47 6.02 -8.10
N LEU A 311 -1.53 7.00 -8.98
CA LEU A 311 -0.66 8.16 -8.90
C LEU A 311 -1.10 9.05 -7.72
N TRP A 312 -0.15 9.49 -6.93
CA TRP A 312 -0.45 10.39 -5.83
C TRP A 312 -0.79 11.79 -6.34
N ILE A 313 -1.88 12.33 -5.82
CA ILE A 313 -2.27 13.73 -6.03
C ILE A 313 -1.97 14.50 -4.75
N ASP A 314 -1.18 15.56 -4.81
CA ASP A 314 -0.99 16.46 -3.67
C ASP A 314 -2.30 17.20 -3.39
N PRO A 315 -2.97 16.93 -2.25
CA PRO A 315 -4.32 17.47 -2.01
C PRO A 315 -4.36 18.96 -1.73
N GLU A 316 -3.24 19.55 -1.28
CA GLU A 316 -3.17 21.00 -0.98
C GLU A 316 -2.66 21.79 -2.17
N ARG A 317 -1.81 21.20 -3.03
CA ARG A 317 -1.29 21.85 -4.24
C ARG A 317 -2.14 21.57 -5.48
N MET A 318 -3.09 20.65 -5.38
CA MET A 318 -3.89 20.17 -6.51
C MET A 318 -3.02 19.77 -7.70
N GLN A 319 -2.01 18.97 -7.44
CA GLN A 319 -1.00 18.54 -8.42
C GLN A 319 -0.98 17.02 -8.53
N LEU A 320 -1.18 16.50 -9.74
CA LEU A 320 -0.89 15.11 -10.06
C LEU A 320 0.63 14.92 -10.09
N THR A 321 1.12 13.85 -9.49
CA THR A 321 2.55 13.54 -9.43
C THR A 321 2.87 12.23 -10.16
N GLU A 322 4.14 11.97 -10.36
CA GLU A 322 4.61 10.68 -10.93
C GLU A 322 4.79 9.59 -9.86
N LEU A 323 4.55 9.90 -8.58
CA LEU A 323 4.68 8.94 -7.48
C LEU A 323 3.51 7.95 -7.49
N VAL A 324 3.81 6.69 -7.76
CA VAL A 324 2.85 5.58 -7.68
C VAL A 324 2.73 5.12 -6.23
N LEU A 325 1.49 5.08 -5.72
CA LEU A 325 1.18 4.51 -4.42
C LEU A 325 0.64 3.08 -4.60
N HIS A 326 1.31 2.12 -3.97
CA HIS A 326 0.88 0.73 -3.94
C HIS A 326 0.13 0.46 -2.63
N PRO A 327 -1.17 0.06 -2.69
CA PRO A 327 -1.93 -0.26 -1.49
C PRO A 327 -1.33 -1.46 -0.76
N LEU A 328 -1.00 -1.30 0.52
CA LEU A 328 -0.57 -2.41 1.37
C LEU A 328 -1.79 -3.17 1.86
N THR A 329 -1.93 -4.42 1.46
CA THR A 329 -3.11 -5.24 1.79
C THR A 329 -3.06 -5.74 3.23
N VAL A 330 -1.92 -6.33 3.63
CA VAL A 330 -1.74 -6.95 4.97
C VAL A 330 -0.31 -6.76 5.45
N MET A 331 -0.15 -6.46 6.75
CA MET A 331 1.14 -6.48 7.46
C MET A 331 1.06 -7.46 8.64
N ASP A 332 2.08 -8.28 8.81
CA ASP A 332 2.19 -9.29 9.87
C ASP A 332 1.97 -8.73 11.28
N CYS A 333 2.67 -7.64 11.63
CA CYS A 333 2.56 -7.01 12.95
C CYS A 333 1.15 -6.45 13.22
N THR A 334 0.43 -5.99 12.19
CA THR A 334 -0.95 -5.52 12.33
C THR A 334 -1.87 -6.62 12.85
N LEU A 335 -1.66 -7.85 12.40
CA LEU A 335 -2.54 -8.97 12.74
C LEU A 335 -2.35 -9.44 14.18
N SER A 336 -1.12 -9.56 14.65
CA SER A 336 -0.78 -10.25 15.90
C SER A 336 -0.48 -9.36 17.09
N ASN A 337 -0.14 -8.09 16.89
CA ASN A 337 0.27 -7.20 17.97
C ASN A 337 -0.90 -6.90 18.93
N ASP A 338 -0.64 -7.00 20.25
CA ASP A 338 -1.62 -6.77 21.30
C ASP A 338 -2.25 -5.35 21.26
N ASN A 339 -1.49 -4.36 20.77
CA ASN A 339 -1.97 -2.99 20.62
C ASN A 339 -2.74 -2.74 19.31
N TYR A 340 -2.81 -3.74 18.41
CA TYR A 340 -3.48 -3.64 17.11
C TYR A 340 -4.66 -4.61 17.02
N MET A 341 -4.65 -5.55 16.09
CA MET A 341 -5.81 -6.45 15.90
C MET A 341 -5.82 -7.65 16.84
N HIS A 342 -4.66 -8.06 17.35
CA HIS A 342 -4.50 -9.17 18.30
C HIS A 342 -5.26 -10.45 17.90
N LEU A 343 -5.13 -10.84 16.64
CA LEU A 343 -5.82 -12.00 16.08
C LEU A 343 -5.03 -13.28 16.36
N ASP A 344 -5.73 -14.36 16.59
CA ASP A 344 -5.13 -15.68 16.53
C ASP A 344 -4.82 -16.12 15.09
N GLN A 345 -4.21 -17.28 14.90
CA GLN A 345 -3.75 -17.73 13.58
C GLN A 345 -4.91 -18.01 12.62
N GLU A 346 -6.03 -18.54 13.10
CA GLU A 346 -7.20 -18.87 12.30
C GLU A 346 -7.96 -17.61 11.89
N GLU A 347 -8.19 -16.71 12.83
CA GLU A 347 -8.80 -15.41 12.60
C GLU A 347 -7.99 -14.57 11.58
N ALA A 348 -6.66 -14.53 11.76
CA ALA A 348 -5.78 -13.80 10.85
C ALA A 348 -5.77 -14.41 9.45
N PHE A 349 -5.75 -15.74 9.33
CA PHE A 349 -5.82 -16.41 8.04
C PHE A 349 -7.14 -16.10 7.32
N TYR A 350 -8.27 -16.20 8.04
CA TYR A 350 -9.58 -15.89 7.48
C TYR A 350 -9.70 -14.43 7.01
N LEU A 351 -9.22 -13.48 7.81
CA LEU A 351 -9.18 -12.06 7.43
C LEU A 351 -8.34 -11.85 6.15
N CYS A 352 -7.15 -12.44 6.11
CA CYS A 352 -6.28 -12.34 4.95
C CYS A 352 -6.92 -12.94 3.69
N GLN A 353 -7.60 -14.09 3.80
CA GLN A 353 -8.34 -14.68 2.69
C GLN A 353 -9.37 -13.70 2.12
N GLN A 354 -10.16 -13.05 2.97
CA GLN A 354 -11.15 -12.07 2.52
C GLN A 354 -10.51 -10.90 1.76
N LEU A 355 -9.38 -10.37 2.25
CA LEU A 355 -8.66 -9.27 1.58
C LEU A 355 -8.04 -9.73 0.25
N ILE A 356 -7.45 -10.92 0.21
CA ILE A 356 -6.90 -11.54 -1.00
C ILE A 356 -8.01 -11.73 -2.05
N ASP A 357 -9.17 -12.28 -1.65
CA ASP A 357 -10.30 -12.51 -2.55
C ASP A 357 -10.88 -11.21 -3.10
N LYS A 358 -10.96 -10.16 -2.27
CA LYS A 358 -11.37 -8.82 -2.75
C LYS A 358 -10.38 -8.26 -3.76
N THR A 359 -9.08 -8.35 -3.48
CA THR A 359 -8.04 -7.91 -4.41
C THR A 359 -8.15 -8.64 -5.74
N ARG A 360 -8.32 -9.95 -5.71
CA ARG A 360 -8.49 -10.77 -6.90
C ARG A 360 -9.76 -10.45 -7.70
N MET A 361 -10.89 -10.20 -7.00
CA MET A 361 -12.16 -9.83 -7.64
C MET A 361 -12.03 -8.58 -8.50
N HIS A 362 -11.18 -7.65 -8.12
CA HIS A 362 -11.00 -6.37 -8.80
C HIS A 362 -9.76 -6.32 -9.70
N ASN A 363 -9.11 -7.48 -9.95
CA ASN A 363 -7.84 -7.54 -10.68
C ASN A 363 -6.82 -6.53 -10.12
N GLY A 364 -6.72 -6.48 -8.79
CA GLY A 364 -5.89 -5.53 -8.07
C GLY A 364 -4.47 -6.02 -7.83
N ASP A 365 -3.69 -5.22 -7.13
CA ASP A 365 -2.32 -5.51 -6.70
C ASP A 365 -2.37 -6.10 -5.28
N LEU A 366 -1.94 -7.34 -5.13
CA LEU A 366 -1.80 -7.96 -3.82
C LEU A 366 -0.44 -7.60 -3.23
N CYS A 367 -0.42 -6.82 -2.16
CA CYS A 367 0.82 -6.47 -1.45
C CYS A 367 0.79 -7.02 -0.02
N LEU A 368 1.70 -7.95 0.29
CA LEU A 368 1.89 -8.53 1.62
C LEU A 368 3.20 -8.02 2.22
N LEU A 369 3.19 -7.67 3.50
CA LEU A 369 4.38 -7.28 4.26
C LEU A 369 4.65 -8.25 5.40
N TRP A 370 5.82 -8.87 5.38
CA TRP A 370 6.33 -9.72 6.47
C TRP A 370 7.77 -9.36 6.85
N HIS A 371 8.00 -9.16 8.15
CA HIS A 371 9.34 -8.87 8.68
C HIS A 371 10.15 -10.16 8.85
N ASN A 372 11.40 -10.17 8.41
CA ASN A 372 12.29 -11.32 8.56
C ASN A 372 12.49 -11.76 10.00
N SER A 373 12.52 -10.82 10.93
CA SER A 373 12.86 -11.06 12.34
C SER A 373 11.84 -11.87 13.13
N ILE A 374 10.59 -11.95 12.68
CA ILE A 374 9.52 -12.71 13.34
C ILE A 374 9.22 -14.06 12.68
N LEU A 375 9.88 -14.38 11.59
CA LEU A 375 9.70 -15.60 10.81
C LEU A 375 10.59 -16.76 11.31
N THR A 376 10.88 -16.80 12.60
CA THR A 376 11.63 -17.92 13.22
C THR A 376 10.88 -19.24 13.07
N PRO A 377 11.56 -20.40 13.07
CA PRO A 377 10.89 -21.71 12.95
C PRO A 377 9.80 -21.92 13.99
N ASN A 378 8.69 -22.52 13.56
CA ASN A 378 7.53 -22.88 14.41
C ASN A 378 6.80 -21.68 15.03
N THR A 379 6.94 -20.47 14.48
CA THR A 379 6.16 -19.32 14.92
C THR A 379 4.83 -19.21 14.19
N TYR A 380 3.87 -18.56 14.83
CA TYR A 380 2.61 -18.12 14.27
C TYR A 380 2.79 -17.46 12.87
N HIS A 381 3.69 -16.47 12.78
CA HIS A 381 3.91 -15.71 11.54
C HIS A 381 4.47 -16.57 10.40
N ARG A 382 5.36 -17.52 10.71
CA ARG A 382 5.93 -18.41 9.70
C ARG A 382 4.89 -19.36 9.13
N GLN A 383 4.03 -19.92 9.99
CA GLN A 383 2.94 -20.80 9.58
C GLN A 383 1.90 -20.03 8.77
N LEU A 384 1.48 -18.86 9.26
CA LEU A 384 0.52 -18.00 8.55
C LEU A 384 1.03 -17.61 7.17
N TYR A 385 2.28 -17.13 7.06
CA TYR A 385 2.87 -16.77 5.78
C TYR A 385 2.85 -17.92 4.77
N THR A 386 3.30 -19.12 5.21
CA THR A 386 3.28 -20.31 4.36
C THR A 386 1.86 -20.62 3.88
N SER A 387 0.86 -20.62 4.78
CA SER A 387 -0.54 -20.89 4.43
C SER A 387 -1.13 -19.87 3.45
N LEU A 388 -0.75 -18.60 3.57
CA LEU A 388 -1.18 -17.55 2.63
C LEU A 388 -0.57 -17.75 1.23
N LEU A 389 0.71 -18.12 1.15
CA LEU A 389 1.33 -18.43 -0.13
C LEU A 389 0.66 -19.64 -0.81
N ASP A 390 0.31 -20.68 -0.03
CA ASP A 390 -0.45 -21.83 -0.54
C ASP A 390 -1.83 -21.40 -1.06
N TYR A 391 -2.53 -20.54 -0.31
CA TYR A 391 -3.84 -20.03 -0.71
C TYR A 391 -3.78 -19.23 -2.02
N ILE A 392 -2.77 -18.36 -2.17
CA ILE A 392 -2.58 -17.56 -3.39
C ILE A 392 -2.35 -18.46 -4.61
N GLN A 393 -1.61 -19.58 -4.45
CA GLN A 393 -1.31 -20.50 -5.54
C GLN A 393 -2.52 -21.32 -6.01
N VAL A 394 -3.33 -21.83 -5.07
CA VAL A 394 -4.49 -22.68 -5.37
C VAL A 394 -5.60 -21.92 -6.09
N GLN A 395 -5.63 -20.62 -5.96
CA GLN A 395 -6.68 -19.74 -6.47
C GLN A 395 -6.40 -19.19 -7.89
N ARG A 396 -5.52 -19.82 -8.65
CA ARG A 396 -5.21 -19.45 -10.04
C ARG A 396 -6.24 -19.95 -11.04
#